data_5ce7cdf37c71675b6d7ddd8fad599b6f
#
_entry.id   5ce7cdf37c71675b6d7ddd8fad599b6f
#
_cell.length_a   1.000
_cell.length_b   1.000
_cell.length_c   1.000
_cell.angle_alpha   90.00
_cell.angle_beta   90.00
_cell.angle_gamma   90.00
#
_symmetry.space_group_name_H-M   'P 1'
#
loop_
_entity.id
_entity.type
_entity.pdbx_description
1 polymer ?
#
loop_
_entity_poly.entity_id
_entity_poly.type
_entity_poly.pdbx_seq_one_letter_code
_entity_poly.pdbx_strand_id
1 'polypeptide(L)'
;MNIYPFHLSLHERLKGFVFPFIADGRPLPGSACYISSIEAGDMKYTPGCENPNRSRFFSDLAIGHSLQRLPVYAVEQIHSREVVTITEGSPFDGLQADGLVTAVSGIWLSVTVADCLPIFLRDRSGTCRAVLHSGWKGTGIVQRALSVFIDEWHLQPQDIFAVLGPCIRSDCYLVDGERARAFEAEFGDSTGPYPLGPVVQVRQTQQAELAYYLDLQAANAHLLARAGIQHLAVCQDCTVTNTQLGSFRRQGPTSYTRMVALIN
;
A
#
# COMPACT_ATOMS: atom_id res chain seq x y z
N MET A 1 10.64 -16.15 5.13
CA MET A 1 10.47 -14.68 4.94
C MET A 1 10.85 -13.96 6.23
N ASN A 2 11.70 -12.95 6.14
CA ASN A 2 12.09 -12.09 7.26
C ASN A 2 11.09 -10.92 7.35
N ILE A 3 10.49 -10.72 8.53
CA ILE A 3 9.50 -9.66 8.76
C ILE A 3 10.12 -8.59 9.64
N TYR A 4 9.98 -7.34 9.22
CA TYR A 4 10.50 -6.16 9.91
C TYR A 4 9.34 -5.22 10.29
N PRO A 5 8.80 -5.33 11.52
CA PRO A 5 7.76 -4.43 11.99
C PRO A 5 8.32 -3.02 12.21
N PHE A 6 7.52 -1.99 11.86
CA PHE A 6 7.88 -0.60 12.11
C PHE A 6 6.65 0.24 12.46
N HIS A 7 6.89 1.38 13.12
CA HIS A 7 5.91 2.42 13.38
C HIS A 7 6.24 3.67 12.56
N LEU A 8 5.20 4.42 12.21
CA LEU A 8 5.34 5.67 11.49
C LEU A 8 5.91 6.75 12.40
N SER A 9 6.83 7.56 11.86
CA SER A 9 7.30 8.79 12.48
C SER A 9 6.98 9.97 11.57
N LEU A 10 6.23 10.93 12.08
CA LEU A 10 5.80 12.09 11.30
C LEU A 10 7.00 12.95 10.91
N HIS A 11 7.10 13.23 9.63
CA HIS A 11 8.03 14.19 9.09
C HIS A 11 7.31 15.55 8.97
N GLU A 12 7.48 16.42 9.96
CA GLU A 12 6.70 17.66 10.12
C GLU A 12 6.72 18.56 8.88
N ARG A 13 7.88 18.76 8.25
CA ARG A 13 8.01 19.59 7.05
C ARG A 13 7.22 19.07 5.87
N LEU A 14 7.11 17.74 5.71
CA LEU A 14 6.37 17.10 4.64
C LEU A 14 4.89 16.92 4.98
N LYS A 15 4.48 17.07 6.25
CA LYS A 15 3.16 16.67 6.73
C LYS A 15 2.83 15.23 6.29
N GLY A 16 3.75 14.32 6.52
CA GLY A 16 3.66 12.95 6.07
C GLY A 16 4.71 12.05 6.71
N PHE A 17 4.77 10.83 6.26
CA PHE A 17 5.64 9.79 6.78
C PHE A 17 6.54 9.26 5.68
N VAL A 18 7.79 8.97 6.04
CA VAL A 18 8.80 8.39 5.15
C VAL A 18 9.31 7.12 5.80
N PHE A 19 9.33 6.01 5.07
CA PHE A 19 9.82 4.74 5.59
C PHE A 19 10.55 3.95 4.51
N PRO A 20 11.64 3.25 4.87
CA PRO A 20 12.49 2.56 3.92
C PRO A 20 11.98 1.14 3.62
N PHE A 21 12.48 0.57 2.53
CA PHE A 21 12.57 -0.88 2.39
C PHE A 21 13.68 -1.41 3.31
N ILE A 22 13.50 -2.61 3.84
CA ILE A 22 14.43 -3.22 4.79
C ILE A 22 14.93 -4.56 4.25
N ALA A 23 16.25 -4.75 4.27
CA ALA A 23 16.90 -6.01 3.99
C ALA A 23 17.89 -6.32 5.12
N ASP A 24 17.91 -7.55 5.60
CA ASP A 24 18.81 -8.00 6.65
C ASP A 24 18.87 -7.07 7.89
N GLY A 25 17.69 -6.52 8.25
CA GLY A 25 17.52 -5.61 9.39
C GLY A 25 18.03 -4.18 9.14
N ARG A 26 18.39 -3.81 7.92
CA ARG A 26 18.90 -2.48 7.56
C ARG A 26 18.07 -1.83 6.45
N PRO A 27 17.90 -0.49 6.49
CA PRO A 27 17.31 0.23 5.38
C PRO A 27 18.09 0.04 4.08
N LEU A 28 17.37 -0.23 2.99
CA LEU A 28 17.95 -0.22 1.66
C LEU A 28 18.13 1.23 1.17
N PRO A 29 19.28 1.56 0.58
CA PRO A 29 19.48 2.89 0.00
C PRO A 29 18.61 3.11 -1.25
N GLY A 30 18.42 4.38 -1.61
CA GLY A 30 17.66 4.77 -2.81
C GLY A 30 16.18 5.02 -2.52
N SER A 31 15.28 4.32 -3.24
CA SER A 31 13.84 4.55 -3.15
C SER A 31 13.29 4.36 -1.75
N ALA A 32 12.41 5.27 -1.34
CA ALA A 32 11.67 5.21 -0.08
C ALA A 32 10.16 5.22 -0.34
N CYS A 33 9.40 4.78 0.65
CA CYS A 33 7.95 4.85 0.67
C CYS A 33 7.51 6.12 1.39
N TYR A 34 6.50 6.77 0.85
CA TYR A 34 5.93 8.00 1.41
C TYR A 34 4.43 7.86 1.57
N ILE A 35 3.89 8.43 2.62
CA ILE A 35 2.45 8.59 2.78
C ILE A 35 2.14 9.95 3.42
N SER A 36 1.15 10.67 2.89
CA SER A 36 0.73 11.95 3.48
C SER A 36 -0.02 11.71 4.80
N SER A 37 0.07 12.67 5.73
CA SER A 37 -0.81 12.73 6.90
C SER A 37 -2.12 13.46 6.57
N ILE A 38 -3.08 13.46 7.50
CA ILE A 38 -4.33 14.25 7.35
C ILE A 38 -4.05 15.76 7.32
N GLU A 39 -2.97 16.23 7.92
CA GLU A 39 -2.59 17.66 7.92
C GLU A 39 -2.20 18.17 6.53
N ALA A 40 -1.81 17.29 5.62
CA ALA A 40 -1.55 17.64 4.24
C ALA A 40 -2.83 17.91 3.42
N GLY A 41 -4.01 17.59 3.99
CA GLY A 41 -5.33 17.74 3.36
C GLY A 41 -5.75 16.49 2.57
N ASP A 42 -6.97 16.55 2.01
CA ASP A 42 -7.50 15.43 1.21
C ASP A 42 -6.76 15.29 -0.11
N MET A 43 -6.18 14.12 -0.33
CA MET A 43 -5.38 13.76 -1.51
C MET A 43 -6.19 13.11 -2.62
N LYS A 44 -7.50 13.35 -2.70
CA LYS A 44 -8.34 12.80 -3.77
C LYS A 44 -7.68 13.04 -5.13
N TYR A 45 -7.56 11.98 -5.93
CA TYR A 45 -7.21 12.07 -7.34
C TYR A 45 -8.49 12.00 -8.18
N THR A 46 -8.60 12.90 -9.15
CA THR A 46 -9.68 12.90 -10.16
C THR A 46 -9.02 13.25 -11.48
N PRO A 47 -9.14 12.39 -12.51
CA PRO A 47 -8.57 12.66 -13.82
C PRO A 47 -8.97 14.03 -14.36
N GLY A 48 -8.01 14.76 -14.95
CA GLY A 48 -8.22 16.10 -15.50
C GLY A 48 -8.46 17.22 -14.46
N CYS A 49 -8.45 16.91 -13.16
CA CYS A 49 -8.69 17.91 -12.12
C CYS A 49 -7.46 18.12 -11.23
N GLU A 50 -7.04 19.37 -11.08
CA GLU A 50 -5.99 19.70 -10.12
C GLU A 50 -6.51 19.61 -8.70
N ASN A 51 -5.72 19.02 -7.81
CA ASN A 51 -5.93 19.05 -6.36
C ASN A 51 -4.79 19.85 -5.69
N PRO A 52 -5.09 21.04 -5.12
CA PRO A 52 -4.07 21.90 -4.53
C PRO A 52 -3.29 21.24 -3.38
N ASN A 53 -3.91 20.33 -2.62
CA ASN A 53 -3.23 19.62 -1.55
C ASN A 53 -2.16 18.68 -2.12
N ARG A 54 -2.50 17.94 -3.19
CA ARG A 54 -1.54 17.07 -3.89
C ARG A 54 -0.38 17.89 -4.47
N SER A 55 -0.68 18.98 -5.17
CA SER A 55 0.33 19.86 -5.80
C SER A 55 1.29 20.43 -4.77
N ARG A 56 0.78 20.85 -3.60
CA ARG A 56 1.60 21.33 -2.49
C ARG A 56 2.47 20.22 -1.91
N PHE A 57 1.87 19.08 -1.57
CA PHE A 57 2.58 17.94 -0.98
C PHE A 57 3.74 17.47 -1.87
N PHE A 58 3.52 17.35 -3.19
CA PHE A 58 4.56 16.97 -4.14
C PHE A 58 5.66 18.04 -4.29
N SER A 59 5.31 19.32 -4.17
CA SER A 59 6.30 20.40 -4.15
C SER A 59 7.16 20.36 -2.89
N ASP A 60 6.55 20.11 -1.73
CA ASP A 60 7.28 19.99 -0.46
C ASP A 60 8.22 18.78 -0.45
N LEU A 61 7.79 17.65 -1.04
CA LEU A 61 8.65 16.48 -1.26
C LEU A 61 9.87 16.81 -2.14
N ALA A 62 9.67 17.51 -3.26
CA ALA A 62 10.76 17.88 -4.16
C ALA A 62 11.81 18.77 -3.47
N ILE A 63 11.37 19.75 -2.69
CA ILE A 63 12.24 20.66 -1.92
C ILE A 63 12.97 19.87 -0.81
N GLY A 64 12.26 19.03 -0.06
CA GLY A 64 12.82 18.30 1.09
C GLY A 64 13.93 17.32 0.73
N HIS A 65 13.92 16.82 -0.50
CA HIS A 65 14.91 15.87 -0.99
C HIS A 65 15.93 16.48 -1.98
N SER A 66 15.91 17.80 -2.16
CA SER A 66 16.75 18.48 -3.19
C SER A 66 16.57 17.88 -4.59
N LEU A 67 15.38 17.32 -4.87
CA LEU A 67 15.03 16.70 -6.13
C LEU A 67 14.38 17.73 -7.05
N GLN A 68 14.61 17.59 -8.35
CA GLN A 68 13.78 18.28 -9.34
C GLN A 68 12.32 17.82 -9.19
N ARG A 69 11.35 18.67 -9.53
CA ARG A 69 9.94 18.29 -9.57
C ARG A 69 9.74 17.20 -10.61
N LEU A 70 9.77 15.95 -10.16
CA LEU A 70 9.58 14.79 -11.03
C LEU A 70 8.09 14.57 -11.32
N PRO A 71 7.75 14.05 -12.50
CA PRO A 71 6.38 13.68 -12.82
C PRO A 71 5.84 12.60 -11.87
N VAL A 72 4.56 12.76 -11.48
CA VAL A 72 3.86 11.84 -10.57
C VAL A 72 2.72 11.16 -11.34
N TYR A 73 2.86 9.87 -11.58
CA TYR A 73 1.78 9.07 -12.16
C TYR A 73 0.77 8.66 -11.10
N ALA A 74 -0.51 8.71 -11.45
CA ALA A 74 -1.62 8.28 -10.62
C ALA A 74 -2.66 7.53 -11.46
N VAL A 75 -3.54 6.79 -10.79
CA VAL A 75 -4.64 6.05 -11.43
C VAL A 75 -5.98 6.43 -10.82
N GLU A 76 -7.02 6.38 -11.64
CA GLU A 76 -8.40 6.34 -11.17
C GLU A 76 -8.66 4.95 -10.59
N GLN A 77 -8.71 4.87 -9.25
CA GLN A 77 -8.84 3.61 -8.54
C GLN A 77 -10.29 3.10 -8.59
N ILE A 78 -10.46 1.89 -9.06
CA ILE A 78 -11.76 1.23 -9.28
C ILE A 78 -11.99 0.03 -8.34
N HIS A 79 -11.13 -0.13 -7.34
CA HIS A 79 -11.14 -1.24 -6.37
C HIS A 79 -11.04 -2.62 -7.05
N SER A 80 -10.18 -2.71 -8.05
CA SER A 80 -9.86 -3.91 -8.82
C SER A 80 -8.54 -4.55 -8.36
N ARG A 81 -8.02 -5.47 -9.19
CA ARG A 81 -6.66 -6.02 -9.10
C ARG A 81 -5.81 -5.64 -10.31
N GLU A 82 -6.26 -4.63 -11.07
CA GLU A 82 -5.55 -4.19 -12.26
C GLU A 82 -4.31 -3.38 -11.89
N VAL A 83 -3.22 -3.67 -12.60
CA VAL A 83 -1.93 -2.99 -12.47
C VAL A 83 -1.50 -2.50 -13.84
N VAL A 84 -1.14 -1.23 -13.92
CA VAL A 84 -0.64 -0.61 -15.16
C VAL A 84 0.87 -0.46 -15.10
N THR A 85 1.54 -0.92 -16.14
CA THR A 85 2.98 -0.69 -16.34
C THR A 85 3.20 0.69 -16.97
N ILE A 86 3.90 1.57 -16.26
CA ILE A 86 4.30 2.88 -16.76
C ILE A 86 5.62 2.76 -17.50
N THR A 87 5.62 3.16 -18.76
CA THR A 87 6.76 3.20 -19.66
C THR A 87 7.02 4.64 -20.14
N GLU A 88 8.10 4.85 -20.86
CA GLU A 88 8.32 6.14 -21.55
C GLU A 88 7.16 6.42 -22.53
N GLY A 89 6.55 7.59 -22.39
CA GLY A 89 5.39 7.98 -23.23
C GLY A 89 4.04 7.51 -22.73
N SER A 90 3.96 6.81 -21.58
CA SER A 90 2.65 6.50 -20.97
C SER A 90 1.85 7.77 -20.66
N PRO A 91 0.52 7.78 -20.86
CA PRO A 91 -0.30 8.94 -20.54
C PRO A 91 -0.29 9.21 -19.03
N PHE A 92 -0.30 10.50 -18.67
CA PHE A 92 -0.34 10.91 -17.25
C PHE A 92 -1.72 10.82 -16.64
N ASP A 93 -2.76 10.75 -17.42
CA ASP A 93 -4.15 10.84 -16.97
C ASP A 93 -5.04 9.79 -17.65
N GLY A 94 -6.20 9.50 -17.05
CA GLY A 94 -7.17 8.57 -17.59
C GLY A 94 -6.86 7.07 -17.41
N LEU A 95 -5.81 6.72 -16.66
CA LEU A 95 -5.49 5.33 -16.37
C LEU A 95 -6.41 4.80 -15.27
N GLN A 96 -7.17 3.73 -15.57
CA GLN A 96 -8.03 3.04 -14.60
C GLN A 96 -7.33 1.76 -14.10
N ALA A 97 -6.97 1.73 -12.82
CA ALA A 97 -6.33 0.59 -12.17
C ALA A 97 -6.29 0.82 -10.64
N ASP A 98 -5.71 -0.11 -9.92
CA ASP A 98 -5.44 0.03 -8.47
C ASP A 98 -3.95 -0.14 -8.14
N GLY A 99 -3.11 -0.28 -9.16
CA GLY A 99 -1.67 -0.38 -8.99
C GLY A 99 -0.90 0.16 -10.18
N LEU A 100 0.32 0.60 -9.89
CA LEU A 100 1.28 1.08 -10.86
C LEU A 100 2.61 0.36 -10.66
N VAL A 101 3.23 -0.06 -11.75
CA VAL A 101 4.60 -0.59 -11.77
C VAL A 101 5.43 0.16 -12.82
N THR A 102 6.73 0.28 -12.61
CA THR A 102 7.63 0.91 -13.57
C THR A 102 9.07 0.43 -13.40
N ALA A 103 9.82 0.47 -14.52
CA ALA A 103 11.28 0.44 -14.55
C ALA A 103 11.86 1.78 -15.06
N VAL A 104 11.03 2.79 -15.28
CA VAL A 104 11.48 4.12 -15.75
C VAL A 104 11.99 4.93 -14.58
N SER A 105 13.21 5.46 -14.67
CA SER A 105 13.79 6.34 -13.67
C SER A 105 13.20 7.77 -13.74
N GLY A 106 13.33 8.53 -12.66
CA GLY A 106 12.95 9.95 -12.65
C GLY A 106 11.44 10.21 -12.66
N ILE A 107 10.63 9.23 -12.21
CA ILE A 107 9.18 9.38 -12.05
C ILE A 107 8.74 8.89 -10.66
N TRP A 108 7.61 9.40 -10.21
CA TRP A 108 6.93 8.93 -9.01
C TRP A 108 5.67 8.14 -9.41
N LEU A 109 5.39 7.08 -8.65
CA LEU A 109 4.12 6.36 -8.73
C LEU A 109 3.29 6.65 -7.48
N SER A 110 1.97 6.85 -7.63
CA SER A 110 1.10 7.16 -6.49
C SER A 110 -0.27 6.49 -6.57
N VAL A 111 -0.77 6.06 -5.40
CA VAL A 111 -2.15 5.66 -5.17
C VAL A 111 -2.74 6.43 -3.99
N THR A 112 -4.06 6.43 -3.88
CA THR A 112 -4.78 7.11 -2.81
C THR A 112 -5.37 6.08 -1.84
N VAL A 113 -5.23 6.28 -0.54
CA VAL A 113 -5.70 5.34 0.49
C VAL A 113 -6.42 6.05 1.63
N ALA A 114 -7.42 5.38 2.20
CA ALA A 114 -8.05 5.68 3.47
C ALA A 114 -8.64 4.36 4.01
N ASP A 115 -7.90 3.67 4.86
CA ASP A 115 -8.08 2.31 5.38
C ASP A 115 -7.56 1.17 4.49
N CYS A 116 -7.66 1.26 3.16
CA CYS A 116 -7.08 0.26 2.28
C CYS A 116 -5.55 0.24 2.41
N LEU A 117 -4.95 -0.94 2.23
CA LEU A 117 -3.53 -1.18 2.39
C LEU A 117 -2.74 -0.66 1.18
N PRO A 118 -1.82 0.29 1.34
CA PRO A 118 -0.81 0.57 0.32
C PRO A 118 0.31 -0.46 0.41
N ILE A 119 0.64 -1.08 -0.74
CA ILE A 119 1.74 -2.03 -0.87
C ILE A 119 2.79 -1.41 -1.78
N PHE A 120 4.05 -1.50 -1.36
CA PHE A 120 5.17 -1.03 -2.14
C PHE A 120 6.08 -2.20 -2.44
N LEU A 121 6.55 -2.28 -3.69
CA LEU A 121 7.54 -3.25 -4.11
C LEU A 121 8.70 -2.52 -4.79
N ARG A 122 9.90 -3.07 -4.63
CA ARG A 122 11.07 -2.69 -5.43
C ARG A 122 12.01 -3.87 -5.61
N ASP A 123 12.83 -3.81 -6.64
CA ASP A 123 14.00 -4.68 -6.77
C ASP A 123 15.17 -4.15 -5.91
N ARG A 124 16.24 -4.92 -5.81
CA ARG A 124 17.45 -4.56 -5.05
C ARG A 124 18.09 -3.26 -5.53
N SER A 125 18.09 -3.01 -6.83
CA SER A 125 18.65 -1.78 -7.41
C SER A 125 17.79 -0.54 -7.19
N GLY A 126 16.48 -0.71 -6.99
CA GLY A 126 15.48 0.36 -6.95
C GLY A 126 15.04 0.83 -8.35
N THR A 127 15.42 0.10 -9.39
CA THR A 127 14.99 0.39 -10.76
C THR A 127 13.54 -0.01 -10.98
N CYS A 128 13.19 -1.25 -10.65
CA CYS A 128 11.82 -1.75 -10.75
C CYS A 128 11.05 -1.41 -9.47
N ARG A 129 9.93 -0.70 -9.62
CA ARG A 129 9.15 -0.20 -8.48
C ARG A 129 7.66 -0.37 -8.72
N ALA A 130 6.92 -0.53 -7.63
CA ALA A 130 5.46 -0.58 -7.65
C ALA A 130 4.85 0.11 -6.44
N VAL A 131 3.65 0.69 -6.63
CA VAL A 131 2.74 1.06 -5.56
C VAL A 131 1.34 0.54 -5.89
N LEU A 132 0.70 -0.12 -4.91
CA LEU A 132 -0.56 -0.81 -5.10
C LEU A 132 -1.55 -0.39 -4.00
N HIS A 133 -2.82 -0.31 -4.39
CA HIS A 133 -3.96 -0.10 -3.49
C HIS A 133 -4.70 -1.42 -3.27
N SER A 134 -4.64 -1.96 -2.06
CA SER A 134 -5.25 -3.25 -1.71
C SER A 134 -6.33 -3.07 -0.64
N GLY A 135 -7.58 -2.91 -1.07
CA GLY A 135 -8.76 -3.08 -0.22
C GLY A 135 -9.18 -4.56 -0.19
N TRP A 136 -10.30 -4.90 0.48
CA TRP A 136 -10.76 -6.29 0.56
C TRP A 136 -11.08 -6.91 -0.81
N LYS A 137 -11.60 -6.13 -1.78
CA LYS A 137 -11.81 -6.58 -3.18
C LYS A 137 -10.51 -6.65 -3.97
N GLY A 138 -9.60 -5.71 -3.71
CA GLY A 138 -8.32 -5.60 -4.38
C GLY A 138 -7.22 -6.48 -3.77
N THR A 139 -7.49 -7.20 -2.66
CA THR A 139 -6.54 -8.18 -2.11
C THR A 139 -6.21 -9.23 -3.19
N GLY A 140 -4.92 -9.50 -3.37
CA GLY A 140 -4.42 -10.30 -4.52
C GLY A 140 -3.79 -9.45 -5.63
N ILE A 141 -3.96 -8.12 -5.65
CA ILE A 141 -3.31 -7.23 -6.62
C ILE A 141 -1.78 -7.38 -6.62
N VAL A 142 -1.20 -7.74 -5.47
CA VAL A 142 0.24 -7.98 -5.34
C VAL A 142 0.74 -9.09 -6.27
N GLN A 143 -0.07 -10.10 -6.57
CA GLN A 143 0.28 -11.19 -7.49
C GLN A 143 0.41 -10.67 -8.94
N ARG A 144 -0.45 -9.71 -9.34
CA ARG A 144 -0.37 -9.06 -10.66
C ARG A 144 0.92 -8.24 -10.80
N ALA A 145 1.27 -7.46 -9.78
CA ALA A 145 2.54 -6.73 -9.78
C ALA A 145 3.74 -7.67 -9.79
N LEU A 146 3.71 -8.77 -9.01
CA LEU A 146 4.78 -9.76 -8.98
C LEU A 146 4.92 -10.49 -10.32
N SER A 147 3.83 -10.76 -11.06
CA SER A 147 3.95 -11.35 -12.40
C SER A 147 4.74 -10.43 -13.36
N VAL A 148 4.55 -9.11 -13.27
CA VAL A 148 5.37 -8.16 -14.07
C VAL A 148 6.84 -8.22 -13.64
N PHE A 149 7.13 -8.21 -12.34
CA PHE A 149 8.49 -8.26 -11.83
C PHE A 149 9.20 -9.58 -12.19
N ILE A 150 8.53 -10.73 -12.03
CA ILE A 150 9.14 -12.05 -12.16
C ILE A 150 9.08 -12.54 -13.60
N ASP A 151 7.90 -12.47 -14.24
CA ASP A 151 7.69 -13.10 -15.55
C ASP A 151 8.13 -12.19 -16.71
N GLU A 152 7.88 -10.86 -16.60
CA GLU A 152 8.21 -9.91 -17.66
C GLU A 152 9.62 -9.31 -17.48
N TRP A 153 10.01 -8.93 -16.25
CA TRP A 153 11.31 -8.32 -15.97
C TRP A 153 12.36 -9.32 -15.47
N HIS A 154 12.00 -10.60 -15.36
CA HIS A 154 12.87 -11.71 -14.99
C HIS A 154 13.62 -11.56 -13.67
N LEU A 155 13.02 -10.83 -12.72
CA LEU A 155 13.58 -10.66 -11.38
C LEU A 155 13.39 -11.95 -10.55
N GLN A 156 14.38 -12.24 -9.73
CA GLN A 156 14.26 -13.35 -8.78
C GLN A 156 13.47 -12.90 -7.53
N PRO A 157 12.57 -13.72 -6.97
CA PRO A 157 11.77 -13.35 -5.80
C PRO A 157 12.58 -12.87 -4.59
N GLN A 158 13.78 -13.42 -4.37
CA GLN A 158 14.67 -13.01 -3.28
C GLN A 158 15.30 -11.62 -3.48
N ASP A 159 15.25 -11.06 -4.69
CA ASP A 159 15.74 -9.73 -5.01
C ASP A 159 14.61 -8.67 -5.03
N ILE A 160 13.38 -9.09 -4.69
CA ILE A 160 12.22 -8.21 -4.56
C ILE A 160 11.96 -7.96 -3.07
N PHE A 161 11.80 -6.68 -2.72
CA PHE A 161 11.53 -6.21 -1.36
C PHE A 161 10.14 -5.62 -1.30
N ALA A 162 9.42 -5.90 -0.23
CA ALA A 162 8.05 -5.44 -0.04
C ALA A 162 7.90 -4.62 1.24
N VAL A 163 7.00 -3.64 1.19
CA VAL A 163 6.52 -2.90 2.35
C VAL A 163 5.00 -2.90 2.35
N LEU A 164 4.40 -3.33 3.45
CA LEU A 164 3.00 -3.15 3.75
C LEU A 164 2.84 -1.89 4.60
N GLY A 165 2.23 -0.86 4.04
CA GLY A 165 2.03 0.42 4.71
C GLY A 165 0.90 0.40 5.75
N PRO A 166 0.53 1.57 6.32
CA PRO A 166 -0.56 1.66 7.27
C PRO A 166 -1.91 1.41 6.61
N CYS A 167 -2.76 0.66 7.29
CA CYS A 167 -4.12 0.35 6.86
C CYS A 167 -5.04 0.14 8.05
N ILE A 168 -6.32 -0.11 7.82
CA ILE A 168 -7.21 -0.62 8.86
C ILE A 168 -6.74 -2.03 9.28
N ARG A 169 -6.45 -2.20 10.57
CA ARG A 169 -5.96 -3.46 11.12
C ARG A 169 -7.09 -4.39 11.54
N SER A 170 -6.75 -5.67 11.72
CA SER A 170 -7.71 -6.72 12.07
C SER A 170 -8.48 -6.50 13.38
N ASP A 171 -7.99 -5.68 14.30
CA ASP A 171 -8.72 -5.29 15.52
C ASP A 171 -9.79 -4.21 15.28
N CYS A 172 -9.76 -3.55 14.14
CA CYS A 172 -10.69 -2.49 13.74
C CYS A 172 -11.54 -2.84 12.49
N TYR A 173 -11.14 -3.86 11.70
CA TYR A 173 -11.78 -4.14 10.41
C TYR A 173 -12.91 -5.16 10.53
N LEU A 174 -13.93 -4.82 11.34
CA LEU A 174 -15.16 -5.60 11.45
C LEU A 174 -15.90 -5.66 10.11
N VAL A 175 -16.33 -6.86 9.71
CA VAL A 175 -17.13 -7.15 8.51
C VAL A 175 -18.26 -8.12 8.81
N ASP A 176 -19.18 -8.29 7.87
CA ASP A 176 -20.20 -9.33 7.93
C ASP A 176 -19.61 -10.73 7.69
N GLY A 177 -20.35 -11.77 8.13
CA GLY A 177 -19.88 -13.15 8.04
C GLY A 177 -19.79 -13.69 6.61
N GLU A 178 -20.54 -13.15 5.65
CA GLU A 178 -20.45 -13.55 4.24
C GLU A 178 -19.12 -13.11 3.63
N ARG A 179 -18.79 -11.83 3.84
CA ARG A 179 -17.49 -11.28 3.40
C ARG A 179 -16.32 -11.98 4.07
N ALA A 180 -16.42 -12.28 5.35
CA ALA A 180 -15.38 -12.99 6.07
C ALA A 180 -15.14 -14.40 5.48
N ARG A 181 -16.20 -15.17 5.23
CA ARG A 181 -16.08 -16.49 4.61
C ARG A 181 -15.52 -16.45 3.21
N ALA A 182 -15.95 -15.47 2.39
CA ALA A 182 -15.41 -15.31 1.04
C ALA A 182 -13.90 -14.98 1.07
N PHE A 183 -13.49 -14.09 1.98
CA PHE A 183 -12.10 -13.70 2.14
C PHE A 183 -11.23 -14.86 2.67
N GLU A 184 -11.73 -15.62 3.64
CA GLU A 184 -11.06 -16.82 4.17
C GLU A 184 -10.92 -17.90 3.10
N ALA A 185 -11.97 -18.15 2.30
CA ALA A 185 -11.94 -19.15 1.23
C ALA A 185 -10.91 -18.80 0.14
N GLU A 186 -10.69 -17.51 -0.12
CA GLU A 186 -9.75 -17.08 -1.17
C GLU A 186 -8.30 -16.97 -0.66
N PHE A 187 -8.09 -16.52 0.58
CA PHE A 187 -6.76 -16.19 1.10
C PHE A 187 -6.31 -17.02 2.31
N GLY A 188 -7.21 -17.76 2.93
CA GLY A 188 -7.00 -18.58 4.12
C GLY A 188 -6.58 -20.00 3.80
N ASP A 189 -5.48 -20.22 3.07
CA ASP A 189 -4.95 -21.55 2.79
C ASP A 189 -4.34 -22.16 4.06
N SER A 190 -4.92 -23.27 4.53
CA SER A 190 -4.47 -23.98 5.74
C SER A 190 -3.11 -24.68 5.59
N THR A 191 -2.56 -24.76 4.39
CA THR A 191 -1.31 -25.51 4.09
C THR A 191 -0.07 -24.65 3.97
N GLY A 192 -0.21 -23.33 3.93
CA GLY A 192 0.88 -22.38 3.69
C GLY A 192 1.44 -21.72 4.96
N PRO A 193 2.56 -21.02 4.83
CA PRO A 193 3.05 -20.19 5.91
C PRO A 193 2.12 -18.98 6.12
N TYR A 194 1.68 -18.78 7.36
CA TYR A 194 0.95 -17.58 7.78
C TYR A 194 1.89 -16.63 8.52
N PRO A 195 2.69 -15.83 7.82
CA PRO A 195 3.76 -15.05 8.44
C PRO A 195 3.25 -13.98 9.42
N LEU A 196 2.00 -13.53 9.28
CA LEU A 196 1.35 -12.55 10.16
C LEU A 196 0.10 -13.09 10.86
N GLY A 197 -0.14 -14.43 10.82
CA GLY A 197 -1.32 -15.06 11.39
C GLY A 197 -2.50 -15.19 10.43
N PRO A 198 -3.72 -15.50 10.94
CA PRO A 198 -4.88 -15.79 10.13
C PRO A 198 -5.40 -14.53 9.41
N VAL A 199 -5.92 -14.72 8.20
CA VAL A 199 -6.48 -13.63 7.36
C VAL A 199 -7.84 -13.15 7.83
N VAL A 200 -8.56 -13.98 8.60
CA VAL A 200 -9.81 -13.66 9.30
C VAL A 200 -9.66 -14.00 10.77
N GLN A 201 -9.97 -13.05 11.64
CA GLN A 201 -10.05 -13.27 13.08
C GLN A 201 -11.52 -13.32 13.50
N VAL A 202 -11.89 -14.32 14.30
CA VAL A 202 -13.24 -14.47 14.85
C VAL A 202 -13.18 -14.20 16.34
N ARG A 203 -14.02 -13.30 16.83
CA ARG A 203 -14.12 -12.96 18.25
C ARG A 203 -15.55 -13.10 18.71
N GLN A 204 -15.76 -13.51 19.95
CA GLN A 204 -17.07 -13.54 20.56
C GLN A 204 -17.39 -12.17 21.15
N THR A 205 -18.55 -11.61 20.82
CA THR A 205 -19.05 -10.36 21.42
C THR A 205 -19.56 -10.61 22.83
N GLN A 206 -19.85 -9.54 23.57
CA GLN A 206 -20.48 -9.64 24.91
C GLN A 206 -21.84 -10.28 24.86
N GLN A 207 -22.57 -10.23 23.74
CA GLN A 207 -23.87 -10.89 23.51
C GLN A 207 -23.73 -12.34 23.02
N ALA A 208 -22.53 -12.93 23.07
CA ALA A 208 -22.20 -14.26 22.58
C ALA A 208 -22.36 -14.44 21.04
N GLU A 209 -22.47 -13.36 20.28
CA GLU A 209 -22.47 -13.38 18.82
C GLU A 209 -21.03 -13.42 18.26
N LEU A 210 -20.87 -13.96 17.06
CA LEU A 210 -19.58 -13.99 16.39
C LEU A 210 -19.34 -12.71 15.59
N ALA A 211 -18.22 -12.05 15.84
CA ALA A 211 -17.73 -10.90 15.11
C ALA A 211 -16.50 -11.28 14.27
N TYR A 212 -16.50 -10.89 13.00
CA TYR A 212 -15.48 -11.27 12.03
C TYR A 212 -14.64 -10.05 11.66
N TYR A 213 -13.33 -10.21 11.67
CA TYR A 213 -12.37 -9.14 11.37
C TYR A 213 -11.40 -9.60 10.29
N LEU A 214 -11.25 -8.80 9.23
CA LEU A 214 -10.27 -9.09 8.16
C LEU A 214 -8.89 -8.54 8.53
N ASP A 215 -7.86 -9.24 8.08
CA ASP A 215 -6.46 -8.79 8.12
C ASP A 215 -5.89 -8.69 6.69
N LEU A 216 -5.89 -7.47 6.15
CA LEU A 216 -5.35 -7.19 4.81
C LEU A 216 -3.84 -7.42 4.73
N GLN A 217 -3.12 -7.12 5.82
CA GLN A 217 -1.68 -7.33 5.86
C GLN A 217 -1.34 -8.81 5.90
N ALA A 218 -2.07 -9.60 6.70
CA ALA A 218 -1.87 -11.05 6.76
C ALA A 218 -2.12 -11.71 5.41
N ALA A 219 -3.20 -11.36 4.71
CA ALA A 219 -3.51 -11.92 3.39
C ALA A 219 -2.42 -11.59 2.36
N ASN A 220 -2.00 -10.32 2.27
CA ASN A 220 -0.95 -9.93 1.32
C ASN A 220 0.43 -10.48 1.71
N ALA A 221 0.76 -10.58 3.00
CA ALA A 221 2.00 -11.22 3.47
C ALA A 221 2.04 -12.71 3.12
N HIS A 222 0.90 -13.40 3.20
CA HIS A 222 0.78 -14.80 2.78
C HIS A 222 1.05 -14.95 1.27
N LEU A 223 0.45 -14.10 0.44
CA LEU A 223 0.68 -14.12 -1.02
C LEU A 223 2.13 -13.83 -1.37
N LEU A 224 2.77 -12.85 -0.70
CA LEU A 224 4.19 -12.52 -0.87
C LEU A 224 5.08 -13.71 -0.48
N ALA A 225 4.79 -14.37 0.65
CA ALA A 225 5.55 -15.54 1.10
C ALA A 225 5.46 -16.71 0.10
N ARG A 226 4.27 -16.97 -0.42
CA ARG A 226 4.05 -18.01 -1.46
C ARG A 226 4.79 -17.70 -2.75
N ALA A 227 4.94 -16.43 -3.11
CA ALA A 227 5.72 -15.99 -4.26
C ALA A 227 7.24 -16.04 -4.03
N GLY A 228 7.72 -16.42 -2.82
CA GLY A 228 9.14 -16.54 -2.50
C GLY A 228 9.81 -15.23 -2.05
N ILE A 229 9.04 -14.18 -1.78
CA ILE A 229 9.59 -12.92 -1.26
C ILE A 229 10.18 -13.15 0.13
N GLN A 230 11.42 -12.68 0.35
CA GLN A 230 12.17 -12.97 1.57
C GLN A 230 12.21 -11.81 2.56
N HIS A 231 12.00 -10.57 2.12
CA HIS A 231 12.11 -9.37 2.94
C HIS A 231 10.83 -8.55 2.90
N LEU A 232 10.17 -8.42 4.05
CA LEU A 232 8.88 -7.74 4.20
C LEU A 232 8.92 -6.79 5.39
N ALA A 233 8.82 -5.49 5.14
CA ALA A 233 8.56 -4.50 6.18
C ALA A 233 7.05 -4.32 6.37
N VAL A 234 6.58 -4.24 7.63
CA VAL A 234 5.16 -4.20 7.98
C VAL A 234 4.88 -3.07 8.96
N CYS A 235 4.08 -2.09 8.52
CA CYS A 235 3.63 -1.01 9.37
C CYS A 235 2.66 -1.51 10.45
N GLN A 236 2.89 -1.13 11.70
CA GLN A 236 2.06 -1.52 12.84
C GLN A 236 0.94 -0.50 13.14
N ASP A 237 0.96 0.67 12.48
CA ASP A 237 -0.03 1.71 12.70
C ASP A 237 -1.35 1.40 11.99
N CYS A 238 -2.45 1.50 12.75
CA CYS A 238 -3.81 1.36 12.25
C CYS A 238 -4.38 2.72 11.88
N THR A 239 -4.96 2.85 10.69
CA THR A 239 -5.59 4.11 10.23
C THR A 239 -6.76 4.54 11.10
N VAL A 240 -7.46 3.60 11.76
CA VAL A 240 -8.59 3.91 12.66
C VAL A 240 -8.11 4.49 13.97
N THR A 241 -7.03 3.98 14.55
CA THR A 241 -6.55 4.40 15.89
C THR A 241 -5.49 5.50 15.84
N ASN A 242 -4.69 5.57 14.78
CA ASN A 242 -3.73 6.66 14.57
C ASN A 242 -4.44 7.87 13.94
N THR A 243 -4.63 8.92 14.73
CA THR A 243 -5.37 10.13 14.32
C THR A 243 -4.63 11.01 13.32
N GLN A 244 -3.36 10.78 13.07
CA GLN A 244 -2.58 11.46 12.02
C GLN A 244 -2.84 10.89 10.63
N LEU A 245 -3.51 9.71 10.54
CA LEU A 245 -3.83 9.02 9.30
C LEU A 245 -5.31 9.25 8.92
N GLY A 246 -5.59 9.34 7.62
CA GLY A 246 -6.94 9.37 7.09
C GLY A 246 -7.61 7.99 7.20
N SER A 247 -8.88 7.95 7.58
CA SER A 247 -9.62 6.70 7.74
C SER A 247 -11.10 6.89 7.38
N PHE A 248 -11.56 6.15 6.40
CA PHE A 248 -12.96 6.08 6.02
C PHE A 248 -13.82 5.54 7.17
N ARG A 249 -13.35 4.50 7.87
CA ARG A 249 -14.04 3.87 9.00
C ARG A 249 -14.24 4.83 10.17
N ARG A 250 -13.22 5.60 10.52
CA ARG A 250 -13.28 6.56 11.62
C ARG A 250 -14.03 7.83 11.27
N GLN A 251 -13.76 8.41 10.08
CA GLN A 251 -14.24 9.73 9.69
C GLN A 251 -15.61 9.70 9.00
N GLY A 252 -16.04 8.53 8.50
CA GLY A 252 -17.31 8.35 7.79
C GLY A 252 -17.25 8.76 6.30
N PRO A 253 -18.27 8.34 5.52
CA PRO A 253 -18.25 8.41 4.05
C PRO A 253 -18.26 9.83 3.47
N THR A 254 -18.72 10.82 4.22
CA THR A 254 -18.89 12.20 3.74
C THR A 254 -17.70 13.11 4.01
N SER A 255 -16.81 12.74 4.95
CA SER A 255 -15.78 13.65 5.47
C SER A 255 -14.40 13.02 5.67
N TYR A 256 -14.18 11.81 5.14
CA TYR A 256 -12.88 11.16 5.29
C TYR A 256 -11.79 11.83 4.44
N THR A 257 -10.61 11.88 5.01
CA THR A 257 -9.42 12.40 4.33
C THR A 257 -8.67 11.25 3.66
N ARG A 258 -8.45 11.34 2.37
CA ARG A 258 -7.59 10.42 1.63
C ARG A 258 -6.15 10.83 1.80
N MET A 259 -5.30 9.85 1.97
CA MET A 259 -3.85 10.02 1.94
C MET A 259 -3.32 9.63 0.56
N VAL A 260 -2.24 10.22 0.12
CA VAL A 260 -1.47 9.73 -1.03
C VAL A 260 -0.33 8.87 -0.54
N ALA A 261 -0.22 7.67 -1.10
CA ALA A 261 0.92 6.77 -0.91
C ALA A 261 1.74 6.77 -2.20
N LEU A 262 3.07 6.96 -2.11
CA LEU A 262 3.92 7.08 -3.30
C LEU A 262 5.32 6.51 -3.08
N ILE A 263 5.95 6.18 -4.21
CA ILE A 263 7.32 5.66 -4.33
C ILE A 263 8.04 6.33 -5.50
N ASN A 264 9.35 6.55 -5.33
CA ASN A 264 10.24 7.08 -6.38
C ASN A 264 11.32 6.08 -6.79
#